data_1c2c1936113bf13ef3ec1fcf0fbfaf9f
#
_entry.id   1c2c1936113bf13ef3ec1fcf0fbfaf9f
#
_cell.length_a   1.000
_cell.length_b   1.000
_cell.length_c   1.000
_cell.angle_alpha   90.00
_cell.angle_beta   90.00
_cell.angle_gamma   90.00
#
_symmetry.space_group_name_H-M   'P 1'
#
loop_
_entity.id
_entity.type
_entity.pdbx_description
1 polymer ?
#
loop_
_entity_poly.entity_id
_entity_poly.type
_entity_poly.pdbx_seq_one_letter_code
_entity_poly.pdbx_strand_id
1 'polypeptide(L)'
;MSTKPVILLVNGPNLDMPGRRDPAPYGTFTLADVEKAFAAKCAELGVEPRFFQSGCEGELCHAIHEAMDYAQGIVINAGAYTHYSYALLDALLLAKLPAMEVHISDVHSREPFRRISVIQPACVGQVAGLGLNSYLVGLERLVHDHVLPDSDKARKIRAASEDLDAVRGEINRCDADLVALLRRRLDLSSRVAGSKAETGKAVYDPAREAAVLARARELATPAYAPAAAALLSTMMRLSRERQYDYLMDREAGDFRTAAGLPPRADGSLAGVRRVSFAGAAGSYSAMAAKKLFPEAELLPAQTFAEACDNVARGRTPVAVLPLANTTGGPVDTVYRLLRHNLHVVRSVDLAVRHCLAAIPGARLEDVRTVSSHPQGLAQCARAIHERGWGTEPAENTAFAAAAAARRADPAFAAICSPEAARDNGLEILLDNVCDTDVNATRFVAVARDLIVTPDASRLGLLLQLPDRAGALASVLDLFVDRALNLSSICSQPVPERPWEYAFFIDVNAPALDPDAIAAVYQLARELPLLRVIGWYGG
;
A
#
# COMPACT_ATOMS: atom_id res chain seq x y z
N MET A 1 34.71 -19.18 -50.21
CA MET A 1 34.21 -18.01 -49.43
C MET A 1 33.25 -18.57 -48.42
N SER A 2 33.56 -18.51 -47.15
CA SER A 2 32.60 -18.96 -46.10
C SER A 2 31.43 -18.01 -46.12
N THR A 3 30.25 -18.50 -46.52
CA THR A 3 29.00 -17.73 -46.45
C THR A 3 28.67 -17.53 -44.98
N LYS A 4 28.42 -16.29 -44.56
CA LYS A 4 28.00 -15.99 -43.19
C LYS A 4 26.69 -16.70 -42.89
N PRO A 5 26.47 -17.20 -41.64
CA PRO A 5 25.19 -17.74 -41.24
C PRO A 5 24.07 -16.70 -41.37
N VAL A 6 22.89 -17.14 -41.80
CA VAL A 6 21.72 -16.29 -41.97
C VAL A 6 20.77 -16.49 -40.81
N ILE A 7 20.27 -15.39 -40.24
CA ILE A 7 19.25 -15.39 -39.20
C ILE A 7 17.97 -14.75 -39.75
N LEU A 8 16.87 -15.49 -39.70
CA LEU A 8 15.56 -14.97 -40.06
C LEU A 8 14.91 -14.30 -38.85
N LEU A 9 14.53 -13.03 -38.99
CA LEU A 9 13.64 -12.34 -38.04
C LEU A 9 12.21 -12.41 -38.56
N VAL A 10 11.33 -13.06 -37.79
CA VAL A 10 9.90 -13.21 -38.10
C VAL A 10 9.08 -12.35 -37.15
N ASN A 11 8.25 -11.46 -37.71
CA ASN A 11 7.33 -10.61 -36.98
C ASN A 11 5.88 -10.93 -37.36
N GLY A 12 5.05 -11.19 -36.35
CA GLY A 12 3.62 -11.49 -36.50
C GLY A 12 2.74 -10.23 -36.55
N PRO A 13 1.41 -10.39 -36.32
CA PRO A 13 0.42 -9.33 -36.50
C PRO A 13 0.67 -8.13 -35.58
N ASN A 14 0.38 -6.94 -36.15
CA ASN A 14 0.51 -5.64 -35.49
C ASN A 14 1.95 -5.22 -35.11
N LEU A 15 2.96 -5.95 -35.57
CA LEU A 15 4.37 -5.58 -35.38
C LEU A 15 4.90 -4.69 -36.50
N ASP A 16 4.10 -4.45 -37.55
CA ASP A 16 4.22 -3.38 -38.54
C ASP A 16 3.74 -2.01 -38.00
N MET A 17 3.04 -1.98 -36.86
CA MET A 17 2.42 -0.79 -36.26
C MET A 17 3.07 -0.28 -34.93
N PRO A 18 4.29 -0.66 -34.52
CA PRO A 18 4.98 0.06 -33.43
C PRO A 18 5.07 1.56 -33.77
N GLY A 19 4.99 2.41 -32.76
CA GLY A 19 4.93 3.86 -32.95
C GLY A 19 3.53 4.44 -33.22
N ARG A 20 2.53 3.59 -33.54
CA ARG A 20 1.09 3.95 -33.61
C ARG A 20 0.27 3.33 -32.48
N ARG A 21 0.87 2.48 -31.67
CA ARG A 21 0.26 1.83 -30.50
C ARG A 21 0.56 2.62 -29.22
N ASP A 22 -0.07 2.21 -28.10
CA ASP A 22 0.20 2.78 -26.79
C ASP A 22 1.72 2.73 -26.47
N PRO A 23 2.38 3.88 -26.27
CA PRO A 23 3.82 3.93 -26.01
C PRO A 23 4.24 3.25 -24.71
N ALA A 24 3.35 3.18 -23.71
CA ALA A 24 3.68 2.66 -22.39
C ALA A 24 4.17 1.19 -22.43
N PRO A 25 3.45 0.22 -23.05
CA PRO A 25 3.93 -1.16 -23.16
C PRO A 25 4.80 -1.45 -24.40
N TYR A 26 4.76 -0.61 -25.45
CA TYR A 26 5.35 -0.95 -26.75
C TYR A 26 6.48 -0.02 -27.21
N GLY A 27 6.70 1.11 -26.53
CA GLY A 27 7.68 2.11 -26.95
C GLY A 27 7.24 2.97 -28.13
N THR A 28 8.16 3.83 -28.60
CA THR A 28 7.92 4.79 -29.70
C THR A 28 8.64 4.43 -31.01
N PHE A 29 9.42 3.35 -31.02
CA PHE A 29 10.17 2.89 -32.20
C PHE A 29 9.26 2.23 -33.26
N THR A 30 9.73 2.20 -34.50
CA THR A 30 9.04 1.60 -35.63
C THR A 30 9.62 0.21 -35.98
N LEU A 31 8.96 -0.56 -36.84
CA LEU A 31 9.53 -1.81 -37.38
C LEU A 31 10.85 -1.58 -38.09
N ALA A 32 10.96 -0.48 -38.86
CA ALA A 32 12.20 -0.11 -39.54
C ALA A 32 13.37 0.17 -38.56
N ASP A 33 13.07 0.73 -37.36
CA ASP A 33 14.09 0.91 -36.32
C ASP A 33 14.56 -0.44 -35.77
N VAL A 34 13.63 -1.40 -35.59
CA VAL A 34 13.94 -2.78 -35.15
C VAL A 34 14.83 -3.44 -36.18
N GLU A 35 14.46 -3.43 -37.48
CA GLU A 35 15.21 -4.05 -38.55
C GLU A 35 16.62 -3.43 -38.71
N LYS A 36 16.71 -2.12 -38.62
CA LYS A 36 18.01 -1.41 -38.66
C LYS A 36 18.91 -1.78 -37.48
N ALA A 37 18.38 -1.81 -36.27
CA ALA A 37 19.14 -2.19 -35.08
C ALA A 37 19.54 -3.67 -35.10
N PHE A 38 18.63 -4.54 -35.57
CA PHE A 38 18.88 -5.97 -35.74
C PHE A 38 19.96 -6.24 -36.80
N ALA A 39 19.92 -5.56 -37.96
CA ALA A 39 20.95 -5.67 -38.97
C ALA A 39 22.33 -5.22 -38.49
N ALA A 40 22.39 -4.11 -37.73
CA ALA A 40 23.64 -3.65 -37.13
C ALA A 40 24.22 -4.69 -36.17
N LYS A 41 23.37 -5.29 -35.33
CA LYS A 41 23.75 -6.34 -34.40
C LYS A 41 24.18 -7.62 -35.10
N CYS A 42 23.51 -8.02 -36.18
CA CYS A 42 23.95 -9.14 -37.02
C CYS A 42 25.35 -8.93 -37.61
N ALA A 43 25.64 -7.71 -38.08
CA ALA A 43 26.97 -7.39 -38.60
C ALA A 43 28.05 -7.49 -37.51
N GLU A 44 27.75 -7.03 -36.28
CA GLU A 44 28.64 -7.18 -35.11
C GLU A 44 28.92 -8.65 -34.76
N LEU A 45 27.89 -9.51 -34.89
CA LEU A 45 27.96 -10.94 -34.55
C LEU A 45 28.50 -11.80 -35.68
N GLY A 46 28.73 -11.24 -36.88
CA GLY A 46 29.27 -11.96 -38.03
C GLY A 46 28.24 -12.82 -38.76
N VAL A 47 26.95 -12.52 -38.64
CA VAL A 47 25.82 -13.19 -39.29
C VAL A 47 25.09 -12.23 -40.25
N GLU A 48 24.20 -12.75 -41.10
CA GLU A 48 23.40 -11.97 -42.05
C GLU A 48 21.91 -12.01 -41.65
N PRO A 49 21.20 -10.88 -41.65
CA PRO A 49 19.77 -10.85 -41.33
C PRO A 49 18.93 -11.11 -42.59
N ARG A 50 17.78 -11.78 -42.40
CA ARG A 50 16.62 -11.70 -43.26
C ARG A 50 15.40 -11.33 -42.45
N PHE A 51 14.47 -10.59 -43.05
CA PHE A 51 13.30 -10.04 -42.36
C PHE A 51 12.04 -10.56 -43.02
N PHE A 52 11.07 -10.93 -42.19
CA PHE A 52 9.73 -11.28 -42.64
C PHE A 52 8.69 -10.76 -41.65
N GLN A 53 7.64 -10.12 -42.14
CA GLN A 53 6.53 -9.66 -41.35
C GLN A 53 5.22 -10.00 -42.03
N SER A 54 4.26 -10.58 -41.30
CA SER A 54 2.90 -10.77 -41.77
C SER A 54 1.88 -10.80 -40.63
N GLY A 55 0.66 -10.35 -40.96
CA GLY A 55 -0.52 -10.54 -40.10
C GLY A 55 -1.19 -11.91 -40.34
N CYS A 56 -0.77 -12.69 -41.32
CA CYS A 56 -1.36 -13.98 -41.69
C CYS A 56 -0.55 -15.15 -41.12
N GLU A 57 -1.21 -15.99 -40.33
CA GLU A 57 -0.58 -17.15 -39.67
C GLU A 57 0.06 -18.12 -40.68
N GLY A 58 -0.66 -18.40 -41.81
CA GLY A 58 -0.16 -19.30 -42.87
C GLY A 58 1.09 -18.77 -43.55
N GLU A 59 1.21 -17.46 -43.77
CA GLU A 59 2.40 -16.84 -44.36
C GLU A 59 3.59 -16.91 -43.40
N LEU A 60 3.37 -16.76 -42.09
CA LEU A 60 4.42 -16.95 -41.08
C LEU A 60 4.92 -18.40 -41.06
N CYS A 61 4.01 -19.39 -41.13
CA CYS A 61 4.39 -20.80 -41.24
C CYS A 61 5.20 -21.07 -42.52
N HIS A 62 4.76 -20.49 -43.64
CA HIS A 62 5.47 -20.65 -44.93
C HIS A 62 6.88 -20.07 -44.88
N ALA A 63 7.05 -18.86 -44.31
CA ALA A 63 8.35 -18.24 -44.13
C ALA A 63 9.30 -19.07 -43.23
N ILE A 64 8.76 -19.73 -42.21
CA ILE A 64 9.52 -20.64 -41.35
C ILE A 64 9.96 -21.89 -42.14
N HIS A 65 9.08 -22.44 -42.98
CA HIS A 65 9.44 -23.58 -43.85
C HIS A 65 10.50 -23.21 -44.88
N GLU A 66 10.37 -22.08 -45.56
CA GLU A 66 11.39 -21.60 -46.52
C GLU A 66 12.74 -21.35 -45.83
N ALA A 67 12.73 -20.93 -44.53
CA ALA A 67 13.97 -20.70 -43.80
C ALA A 67 14.83 -21.97 -43.65
N MET A 68 14.25 -23.16 -43.76
CA MET A 68 15.00 -24.43 -43.75
C MET A 68 16.07 -24.52 -44.84
N ASP A 69 15.87 -23.84 -45.96
CA ASP A 69 16.76 -23.90 -47.11
C ASP A 69 17.96 -22.93 -46.99
N TYR A 70 17.88 -21.92 -46.10
CA TYR A 70 18.91 -20.87 -46.10
C TYR A 70 19.33 -20.37 -44.72
N ALA A 71 18.47 -20.50 -43.66
CA ALA A 71 18.75 -19.93 -42.37
C ALA A 71 19.43 -20.95 -41.43
N GLN A 72 20.21 -20.44 -40.49
CA GLN A 72 20.81 -21.21 -39.40
C GLN A 72 20.16 -20.93 -38.05
N GLY A 73 19.19 -20.00 -38.02
CA GLY A 73 18.42 -19.69 -36.81
C GLY A 73 17.28 -18.72 -37.08
N ILE A 74 16.33 -18.70 -36.19
CA ILE A 74 15.13 -17.87 -36.27
C ILE A 74 14.99 -17.05 -34.99
N VAL A 75 14.78 -15.74 -35.12
CA VAL A 75 14.25 -14.89 -34.01
C VAL A 75 12.80 -14.61 -34.35
N ILE A 76 11.87 -14.97 -33.47
CA ILE A 76 10.43 -14.84 -33.72
C ILE A 76 9.73 -14.01 -32.67
N ASN A 77 9.00 -12.98 -33.13
CA ASN A 77 7.97 -12.31 -32.36
C ASN A 77 6.63 -12.63 -33.02
N ALA A 78 5.96 -13.66 -32.56
CA ALA A 78 4.71 -14.09 -33.17
C ALA A 78 3.51 -13.18 -32.84
N GLY A 79 3.72 -12.13 -32.02
CA GLY A 79 2.65 -11.25 -31.57
C GLY A 79 1.58 -12.01 -30.79
N ALA A 80 0.30 -11.80 -31.12
CA ALA A 80 -0.79 -12.50 -30.45
C ALA A 80 -0.82 -14.01 -30.74
N TYR A 81 -0.29 -14.44 -31.85
CA TYR A 81 -0.22 -15.88 -32.21
C TYR A 81 0.60 -16.70 -31.23
N THR A 82 1.53 -16.09 -30.50
CA THR A 82 2.29 -16.77 -29.44
C THR A 82 1.42 -17.49 -28.43
N HIS A 83 0.19 -16.98 -28.17
CA HIS A 83 -0.67 -17.47 -27.09
C HIS A 83 -1.62 -18.62 -27.53
N TYR A 84 -1.76 -18.89 -28.84
CA TYR A 84 -2.73 -19.88 -29.32
C TYR A 84 -2.41 -20.57 -30.64
N SER A 85 -1.35 -20.17 -31.38
CA SER A 85 -1.03 -20.76 -32.67
C SER A 85 -0.24 -22.06 -32.51
N TYR A 86 -0.94 -23.17 -32.54
CA TYR A 86 -0.31 -24.50 -32.67
C TYR A 86 0.27 -24.74 -34.06
N ALA A 87 -0.25 -24.05 -35.09
CA ALA A 87 0.32 -24.12 -36.44
C ALA A 87 1.77 -23.58 -36.50
N LEU A 88 2.02 -22.45 -35.79
CA LEU A 88 3.39 -21.93 -35.66
C LEU A 88 4.29 -22.83 -34.82
N LEU A 89 3.75 -23.43 -33.75
CA LEU A 89 4.47 -24.45 -32.97
C LEU A 89 4.95 -25.58 -33.88
N ASP A 90 4.04 -26.17 -34.65
CA ASP A 90 4.34 -27.28 -35.54
C ASP A 90 5.33 -26.88 -36.66
N ALA A 91 5.19 -25.69 -37.24
CA ALA A 91 6.12 -25.16 -38.21
C ALA A 91 7.55 -25.01 -37.65
N LEU A 92 7.70 -24.48 -36.43
CA LEU A 92 8.99 -24.36 -35.75
C LEU A 92 9.61 -25.73 -35.44
N LEU A 93 8.80 -26.68 -34.94
CA LEU A 93 9.24 -28.05 -34.66
C LEU A 93 9.68 -28.78 -35.94
N LEU A 94 8.94 -28.58 -37.06
CA LEU A 94 9.28 -29.17 -38.34
C LEU A 94 10.57 -28.59 -38.91
N ALA A 95 10.77 -27.29 -38.79
CA ALA A 95 11.95 -26.61 -39.31
C ALA A 95 13.25 -27.07 -38.64
N LYS A 96 13.22 -27.50 -37.38
CA LYS A 96 14.38 -27.95 -36.60
C LYS A 96 15.52 -26.94 -36.53
N LEU A 97 15.25 -25.67 -36.83
CA LEU A 97 16.18 -24.56 -36.65
C LEU A 97 16.10 -24.05 -35.20
N PRO A 98 17.22 -23.70 -34.59
CA PRO A 98 17.16 -23.04 -33.28
C PRO A 98 16.37 -21.74 -33.41
N ALA A 99 15.27 -21.63 -32.64
CA ALA A 99 14.39 -20.48 -32.66
C ALA A 99 14.40 -19.77 -31.28
N MET A 100 14.54 -18.45 -31.29
CA MET A 100 14.46 -17.61 -30.08
C MET A 100 13.18 -16.78 -30.12
N GLU A 101 12.31 -17.02 -29.18
CA GLU A 101 11.08 -16.23 -29.00
C GLU A 101 11.40 -14.88 -28.35
N VAL A 102 10.86 -13.78 -28.90
CA VAL A 102 11.09 -12.44 -28.35
C VAL A 102 9.78 -11.65 -28.22
N HIS A 103 9.64 -10.84 -27.16
CA HIS A 103 8.50 -9.97 -26.93
C HIS A 103 8.95 -8.57 -26.51
N ILE A 104 8.34 -7.53 -27.09
CA ILE A 104 8.61 -6.13 -26.76
C ILE A 104 8.20 -5.84 -25.31
N SER A 105 6.97 -6.24 -24.94
CA SER A 105 6.42 -6.04 -23.59
C SER A 105 6.73 -7.24 -22.68
N ASP A 106 6.71 -7.01 -21.37
CA ASP A 106 6.75 -8.10 -20.41
C ASP A 106 5.41 -8.85 -20.39
N VAL A 107 5.39 -10.00 -21.06
CA VAL A 107 4.19 -10.84 -21.17
C VAL A 107 3.77 -11.45 -19.83
N HIS A 108 4.68 -11.57 -18.87
CA HIS A 108 4.41 -12.16 -17.56
C HIS A 108 3.70 -11.19 -16.60
N SER A 109 3.81 -9.89 -16.84
CA SER A 109 3.12 -8.84 -16.04
C SER A 109 1.74 -8.47 -16.59
N ARG A 110 1.26 -9.13 -17.67
CA ARG A 110 0.02 -8.83 -18.36
C ARG A 110 -1.11 -9.79 -17.99
N GLU A 111 -2.21 -9.73 -18.75
CA GLU A 111 -3.42 -10.54 -18.55
C GLU A 111 -3.09 -12.05 -18.53
N PRO A 112 -3.80 -12.89 -17.78
CA PRO A 112 -3.44 -14.30 -17.58
C PRO A 112 -3.22 -15.09 -18.86
N PHE A 113 -4.02 -14.85 -19.93
CA PHE A 113 -3.88 -15.55 -21.21
C PHE A 113 -2.60 -15.18 -21.97
N ARG A 114 -2.01 -14.00 -21.67
CA ARG A 114 -0.74 -13.55 -22.29
C ARG A 114 0.49 -14.14 -21.63
N ARG A 115 0.36 -14.76 -20.46
CA ARG A 115 1.47 -15.41 -19.75
C ARG A 115 1.84 -16.77 -20.34
N ILE A 116 0.98 -17.32 -21.20
CA ILE A 116 1.17 -18.63 -21.82
C ILE A 116 1.69 -18.40 -23.24
N SER A 117 2.83 -19.00 -23.57
CA SER A 117 3.30 -19.15 -24.94
C SER A 117 3.16 -20.60 -25.36
N VAL A 118 2.37 -20.84 -26.40
CA VAL A 118 2.23 -22.19 -26.99
C VAL A 118 3.38 -22.53 -27.92
N ILE A 119 4.12 -21.53 -28.45
CA ILE A 119 5.27 -21.75 -29.34
C ILE A 119 6.59 -21.94 -28.59
N GLN A 120 6.66 -21.53 -27.31
CA GLN A 120 7.88 -21.62 -26.51
C GLN A 120 8.50 -23.03 -26.45
N PRO A 121 7.73 -24.14 -26.40
CA PRO A 121 8.33 -25.48 -26.42
C PRO A 121 9.15 -25.81 -27.66
N ALA A 122 8.95 -25.11 -28.80
CA ALA A 122 9.75 -25.23 -30.02
C ALA A 122 10.93 -24.25 -30.07
N CYS A 123 11.07 -23.37 -29.06
CA CYS A 123 12.11 -22.36 -29.01
C CYS A 123 13.23 -22.75 -28.03
N VAL A 124 14.47 -22.37 -28.34
CA VAL A 124 15.63 -22.59 -27.47
C VAL A 124 15.67 -21.60 -26.28
N GLY A 125 14.84 -20.56 -26.31
CA GLY A 125 14.70 -19.59 -25.23
C GLY A 125 13.67 -18.51 -25.55
N GLN A 126 13.40 -17.68 -24.53
CA GLN A 126 12.49 -16.54 -24.64
C GLN A 126 13.14 -15.29 -24.01
N VAL A 127 12.95 -14.12 -24.66
CA VAL A 127 13.35 -12.81 -24.13
C VAL A 127 12.15 -11.86 -24.20
N ALA A 128 11.73 -11.28 -23.09
CA ALA A 128 10.56 -10.41 -23.01
C ALA A 128 10.83 -9.16 -22.15
N GLY A 129 10.09 -8.07 -22.39
CA GLY A 129 10.04 -6.91 -21.49
C GLY A 129 11.16 -5.89 -21.65
N LEU A 130 12.04 -6.02 -22.66
CA LEU A 130 13.17 -5.11 -22.87
C LEU A 130 12.93 -4.13 -24.04
N GLY A 131 11.69 -3.97 -24.52
CA GLY A 131 11.39 -3.15 -25.69
C GLY A 131 12.10 -3.64 -26.94
N LEU A 132 12.71 -2.73 -27.70
CA LEU A 132 13.52 -3.07 -28.87
C LEU A 132 14.70 -4.00 -28.51
N ASN A 133 15.27 -3.84 -27.31
CA ASN A 133 16.40 -4.65 -26.87
C ASN A 133 16.06 -6.15 -26.73
N SER A 134 14.78 -6.53 -26.61
CA SER A 134 14.39 -7.95 -26.62
C SER A 134 14.86 -8.66 -27.87
N TYR A 135 14.79 -8.01 -29.03
CA TYR A 135 15.27 -8.55 -30.30
C TYR A 135 16.79 -8.70 -30.33
N LEU A 136 17.52 -7.70 -29.80
CA LEU A 136 18.99 -7.70 -29.84
C LEU A 136 19.58 -8.73 -28.87
N VAL A 137 19.02 -8.82 -27.66
CA VAL A 137 19.42 -9.82 -26.66
C VAL A 137 19.05 -11.23 -27.13
N GLY A 138 17.85 -11.39 -27.71
CA GLY A 138 17.42 -12.68 -28.29
C GLY A 138 18.33 -13.15 -29.43
N LEU A 139 18.68 -12.26 -30.35
CA LEU A 139 19.63 -12.53 -31.40
C LEU A 139 21.01 -12.92 -30.83
N GLU A 140 21.53 -12.15 -29.90
CA GLU A 140 22.84 -12.40 -29.29
C GLU A 140 22.92 -13.79 -28.63
N ARG A 141 21.91 -14.17 -27.85
CA ARG A 141 21.80 -15.50 -27.24
C ARG A 141 21.72 -16.61 -28.30
N LEU A 142 20.83 -16.44 -29.30
CA LEU A 142 20.69 -17.41 -30.38
C LEU A 142 22.01 -17.68 -31.10
N VAL A 143 22.73 -16.60 -31.45
CA VAL A 143 23.99 -16.71 -32.20
C VAL A 143 25.08 -17.35 -31.34
N HIS A 144 25.27 -16.92 -30.12
CA HIS A 144 26.34 -17.42 -29.24
C HIS A 144 26.13 -18.85 -28.78
N ASP A 145 24.86 -19.23 -28.51
CA ASP A 145 24.59 -20.52 -27.88
C ASP A 145 24.32 -21.63 -28.93
N HIS A 146 23.83 -21.26 -30.13
CA HIS A 146 23.30 -22.25 -31.06
C HIS A 146 23.84 -22.13 -32.51
N VAL A 147 24.19 -20.92 -32.97
CA VAL A 147 24.61 -20.71 -34.36
C VAL A 147 26.13 -20.68 -34.52
N LEU A 148 26.84 -19.95 -33.66
CA LEU A 148 28.29 -19.83 -33.62
C LEU A 148 28.84 -20.14 -32.19
N PRO A 149 28.59 -21.33 -31.65
CA PRO A 149 28.91 -21.67 -30.26
C PRO A 149 30.42 -21.66 -29.98
N ASP A 150 31.26 -21.83 -30.94
CA ASP A 150 32.74 -21.88 -30.81
C ASP A 150 33.42 -20.53 -31.08
N SER A 151 32.67 -19.45 -31.26
CA SER A 151 33.25 -18.12 -31.43
C SER A 151 33.97 -17.67 -30.16
N ASP A 152 35.07 -16.90 -30.28
CA ASP A 152 35.80 -16.39 -29.13
C ASP A 152 34.92 -15.54 -28.18
N LYS A 153 33.92 -14.87 -28.74
CA LYS A 153 32.94 -14.08 -27.97
C LYS A 153 31.99 -15.00 -27.20
N ALA A 154 31.50 -16.08 -27.80
CA ALA A 154 30.67 -17.08 -27.15
C ALA A 154 31.42 -17.79 -26.00
N ARG A 155 32.70 -18.16 -26.23
CA ARG A 155 33.56 -18.74 -25.16
C ARG A 155 33.75 -17.80 -23.98
N LYS A 156 33.97 -16.48 -24.22
CA LYS A 156 34.10 -15.49 -23.13
C LYS A 156 32.80 -15.31 -22.35
N ILE A 157 31.65 -15.30 -23.01
CA ILE A 157 30.34 -15.19 -22.35
C ILE A 157 30.05 -16.42 -21.51
N ARG A 158 30.34 -17.64 -22.01
CA ARG A 158 30.17 -18.89 -21.25
C ARG A 158 31.09 -18.91 -20.02
N ALA A 159 32.36 -18.55 -20.16
CA ALA A 159 33.29 -18.49 -19.04
C ALA A 159 32.83 -17.49 -17.96
N ALA A 160 32.30 -16.33 -18.37
CA ALA A 160 31.73 -15.35 -17.43
C ALA A 160 30.44 -15.85 -16.76
N SER A 161 29.61 -16.63 -17.46
CA SER A 161 28.37 -17.22 -16.92
C SER A 161 28.70 -18.35 -15.94
N GLU A 162 29.66 -19.21 -16.26
CA GLU A 162 30.13 -20.27 -15.37
C GLU A 162 30.76 -19.70 -14.08
N ASP A 163 31.53 -18.60 -14.19
CA ASP A 163 32.08 -17.89 -13.03
C ASP A 163 30.97 -17.29 -12.14
N LEU A 164 29.94 -16.67 -12.75
CA LEU A 164 28.79 -16.13 -12.05
C LEU A 164 28.00 -17.22 -11.33
N ASP A 165 27.78 -18.36 -11.93
CA ASP A 165 27.03 -19.47 -11.33
C ASP A 165 27.84 -20.13 -10.20
N ALA A 166 29.17 -20.21 -10.32
CA ALA A 166 30.04 -20.62 -9.21
C ALA A 166 29.92 -19.67 -8.01
N VAL A 167 30.00 -18.36 -8.26
CA VAL A 167 29.84 -17.35 -7.18
C VAL A 167 28.45 -17.41 -6.55
N ARG A 168 27.38 -17.57 -7.34
CA ARG A 168 26.01 -17.77 -6.81
C ARG A 168 25.92 -19.03 -5.95
N GLY A 169 26.59 -20.11 -6.37
CA GLY A 169 26.68 -21.34 -5.58
C GLY A 169 27.39 -21.14 -4.23
N GLU A 170 28.41 -20.28 -4.16
CA GLU A 170 29.05 -19.89 -2.91
C GLU A 170 28.15 -19.03 -2.02
N ILE A 171 27.45 -18.06 -2.60
CA ILE A 171 26.43 -17.26 -1.90
C ILE A 171 25.37 -18.15 -1.28
N ASN A 172 24.80 -19.09 -2.04
CA ASN A 172 23.76 -20.01 -1.54
C ASN A 172 24.26 -20.86 -0.36
N ARG A 173 25.55 -21.24 -0.35
CA ARG A 173 26.15 -21.94 0.81
C ARG A 173 26.26 -21.03 2.03
N CYS A 174 26.73 -19.79 1.84
CA CYS A 174 26.76 -18.79 2.91
C CYS A 174 25.37 -18.52 3.49
N ASP A 175 24.35 -18.42 2.65
CA ASP A 175 22.97 -18.21 3.07
C ASP A 175 22.46 -19.39 3.91
N ALA A 176 22.78 -20.62 3.52
CA ALA A 176 22.43 -21.82 4.31
C ALA A 176 23.10 -21.82 5.69
N ASP A 177 24.37 -21.44 5.77
CA ASP A 177 25.10 -21.31 7.03
C ASP A 177 24.54 -20.21 7.92
N LEU A 178 24.18 -19.06 7.35
CA LEU A 178 23.53 -17.95 8.05
C LEU A 178 22.19 -18.39 8.65
N VAL A 179 21.36 -19.09 7.89
CA VAL A 179 20.06 -19.62 8.37
C VAL A 179 20.28 -20.63 9.51
N ALA A 180 21.26 -21.50 9.40
CA ALA A 180 21.59 -22.47 10.47
C ALA A 180 22.03 -21.75 11.76
N LEU A 181 22.90 -20.73 11.65
CA LEU A 181 23.35 -19.92 12.77
C LEU A 181 22.21 -19.08 13.38
N LEU A 182 21.32 -18.51 12.56
CA LEU A 182 20.13 -17.79 13.02
C LEU A 182 19.24 -18.71 13.83
N ARG A 183 18.90 -19.90 13.32
CA ARG A 183 18.10 -20.89 14.05
C ARG A 183 18.71 -21.20 15.41
N ARG A 184 20.02 -21.54 15.45
CA ARG A 184 20.73 -21.83 16.71
C ARG A 184 20.66 -20.67 17.69
N ARG A 185 20.80 -19.42 17.19
CA ARG A 185 20.73 -18.24 18.03
C ARG A 185 19.32 -17.98 18.59
N LEU A 186 18.28 -18.21 17.81
CA LEU A 186 16.88 -18.10 18.26
C LEU A 186 16.53 -19.18 19.29
N ASP A 187 17.03 -20.41 19.15
CA ASP A 187 16.87 -21.48 20.14
C ASP A 187 17.52 -21.10 21.48
N LEU A 188 18.72 -20.49 21.44
CA LEU A 188 19.37 -19.96 22.64
C LEU A 188 18.57 -18.82 23.27
N SER A 189 17.91 -17.99 22.47
CA SER A 189 17.06 -16.88 22.96
C SER A 189 15.87 -17.40 23.77
N SER A 190 15.25 -18.51 23.39
CA SER A 190 14.18 -19.14 24.18
C SER A 190 14.68 -19.62 25.55
N ARG A 191 15.91 -20.12 25.62
CA ARG A 191 16.53 -20.50 26.92
C ARG A 191 16.81 -19.28 27.79
N VAL A 192 17.23 -18.16 27.19
CA VAL A 192 17.43 -16.89 27.92
C VAL A 192 16.09 -16.36 28.44
N ALA A 193 14.99 -16.52 27.68
CA ALA A 193 13.65 -16.12 28.14
C ALA A 193 13.24 -16.87 29.41
N GLY A 194 13.47 -18.19 29.47
CA GLY A 194 13.21 -18.99 30.66
C GLY A 194 13.95 -18.46 31.91
N SER A 195 15.25 -18.21 31.78
CA SER A 195 16.06 -17.66 32.87
C SER A 195 15.63 -16.26 33.29
N LYS A 196 15.22 -15.40 32.33
CA LYS A 196 14.70 -14.05 32.63
C LYS A 196 13.35 -14.11 33.36
N ALA A 197 12.46 -15.02 32.97
CA ALA A 197 11.19 -15.26 33.66
C ALA A 197 11.40 -15.62 35.14
N GLU A 198 12.37 -16.50 35.42
CA GLU A 198 12.69 -16.92 36.79
C GLU A 198 13.34 -15.81 37.63
N THR A 199 14.13 -14.94 36.99
CA THR A 199 14.91 -13.90 37.70
C THR A 199 14.26 -12.52 37.68
N GLY A 200 13.11 -12.35 37.02
CA GLY A 200 12.41 -11.07 36.87
C GLY A 200 13.14 -10.03 36.01
N LYS A 201 14.14 -10.44 35.20
CA LYS A 201 14.92 -9.53 34.34
C LYS A 201 14.14 -9.19 33.07
N ALA A 202 14.18 -7.90 32.69
CA ALA A 202 13.55 -7.44 31.44
C ALA A 202 14.16 -8.14 30.21
N VAL A 203 13.31 -8.40 29.20
CA VAL A 203 13.76 -8.93 27.89
C VAL A 203 14.60 -7.91 27.16
N TYR A 204 14.13 -6.67 27.08
CA TYR A 204 14.85 -5.57 26.45
C TYR A 204 15.87 -4.97 27.41
N ASP A 205 17.14 -5.04 27.02
CA ASP A 205 18.29 -4.48 27.75
C ASP A 205 19.13 -3.63 26.79
N PRO A 206 18.90 -2.32 26.74
CA PRO A 206 19.58 -1.42 25.81
C PRO A 206 21.11 -1.43 25.96
N ALA A 207 21.61 -1.55 27.20
CA ALA A 207 23.05 -1.56 27.47
C ALA A 207 23.72 -2.83 26.90
N ARG A 208 23.08 -3.97 27.08
CA ARG A 208 23.54 -5.24 26.51
C ARG A 208 23.50 -5.22 24.98
N GLU A 209 22.44 -4.68 24.38
CA GLU A 209 22.35 -4.57 22.93
C GLU A 209 23.42 -3.65 22.35
N ALA A 210 23.66 -2.51 22.97
CA ALA A 210 24.73 -1.60 22.58
C ALA A 210 26.11 -2.30 22.61
N ALA A 211 26.39 -3.08 23.66
CA ALA A 211 27.63 -3.86 23.76
C ALA A 211 27.77 -4.92 22.65
N VAL A 212 26.66 -5.59 22.28
CA VAL A 212 26.66 -6.56 21.17
C VAL A 212 26.95 -5.87 19.84
N LEU A 213 26.36 -4.70 19.59
CA LEU A 213 26.59 -3.93 18.36
C LEU A 213 28.01 -3.38 18.28
N ALA A 214 28.59 -2.93 19.40
CA ALA A 214 29.99 -2.49 19.46
C ALA A 214 30.92 -3.65 19.08
N ARG A 215 30.72 -4.82 19.70
CA ARG A 215 31.51 -6.01 19.39
C ARG A 215 31.34 -6.48 17.93
N ALA A 216 30.14 -6.35 17.36
CA ALA A 216 29.91 -6.69 15.95
C ALA A 216 30.77 -5.82 15.01
N ARG A 217 30.87 -4.52 15.32
CA ARG A 217 31.72 -3.59 14.55
C ARG A 217 33.20 -3.90 14.69
N GLU A 218 33.67 -4.31 15.89
CA GLU A 218 35.04 -4.71 16.14
C GLU A 218 35.42 -6.01 15.41
N LEU A 219 34.53 -6.98 15.34
CA LEU A 219 34.75 -8.26 14.66
C LEU A 219 34.75 -8.13 13.13
N ALA A 220 34.05 -7.13 12.60
CA ALA A 220 34.02 -6.84 11.17
C ALA A 220 35.17 -5.95 10.75
N THR A 221 35.60 -6.05 9.48
CA THR A 221 36.52 -5.04 8.94
C THR A 221 35.81 -3.69 8.85
N PRO A 222 36.54 -2.55 8.83
CA PRO A 222 35.91 -1.22 8.80
C PRO A 222 34.88 -1.04 7.68
N ALA A 223 35.12 -1.66 6.51
CA ALA A 223 34.19 -1.61 5.37
C ALA A 223 32.85 -2.31 5.65
N TYR A 224 32.82 -3.34 6.45
CA TYR A 224 31.63 -4.15 6.76
C TYR A 224 31.02 -3.86 8.15
N ALA A 225 31.65 -3.03 8.97
CA ALA A 225 31.19 -2.74 10.31
C ALA A 225 29.73 -2.21 10.39
N PRO A 226 29.27 -1.31 9.49
CA PRO A 226 27.86 -0.89 9.47
C PRO A 226 26.91 -2.04 9.15
N ALA A 227 27.25 -2.88 8.16
CA ALA A 227 26.43 -4.02 7.75
C ALA A 227 26.34 -5.08 8.86
N ALA A 228 27.43 -5.40 9.53
CA ALA A 228 27.47 -6.31 10.67
C ALA A 228 26.59 -5.82 11.83
N ALA A 229 26.63 -4.52 12.12
CA ALA A 229 25.78 -3.92 13.15
C ALA A 229 24.29 -3.98 12.76
N ALA A 230 23.94 -3.69 11.51
CA ALA A 230 22.57 -3.79 11.01
C ALA A 230 22.03 -5.24 11.09
N LEU A 231 22.80 -6.22 10.64
CA LEU A 231 22.46 -7.63 10.75
C LEU A 231 22.21 -8.05 12.20
N LEU A 232 23.13 -7.75 13.12
CA LEU A 232 22.96 -8.13 14.54
C LEU A 232 21.83 -7.35 15.22
N SER A 233 21.53 -6.12 14.79
CA SER A 233 20.36 -5.39 15.26
C SER A 233 19.07 -6.13 14.91
N THR A 234 18.92 -6.56 13.66
CA THR A 234 17.77 -7.36 13.20
C THR A 234 17.70 -8.70 13.96
N MET A 235 18.81 -9.40 14.09
CA MET A 235 18.88 -10.66 14.84
C MET A 235 18.50 -10.50 16.32
N MET A 236 18.83 -9.38 16.96
CA MET A 236 18.44 -9.09 18.34
C MET A 236 16.94 -8.79 18.44
N ARG A 237 16.37 -8.06 17.49
CA ARG A 237 14.92 -7.81 17.40
C ARG A 237 14.15 -9.13 17.30
N LEU A 238 14.46 -9.98 16.33
CA LEU A 238 13.86 -11.31 16.20
C LEU A 238 14.04 -12.19 17.45
N SER A 239 15.18 -12.05 18.14
CA SER A 239 15.42 -12.75 19.39
C SER A 239 14.54 -12.25 20.54
N ARG A 240 14.25 -10.93 20.59
CA ARG A 240 13.30 -10.36 21.56
C ARG A 240 11.89 -10.87 21.30
N GLU A 241 11.44 -10.83 20.05
CA GLU A 241 10.14 -11.37 19.65
C GLU A 241 9.96 -12.80 20.14
N ARG A 242 10.95 -13.66 19.86
CA ARG A 242 10.93 -15.05 20.33
C ARG A 242 10.90 -15.19 21.86
N GLN A 243 11.58 -14.30 22.59
CA GLN A 243 11.53 -14.27 24.05
C GLN A 243 10.16 -13.81 24.55
N TYR A 244 9.56 -12.79 23.92
CA TYR A 244 8.23 -12.31 24.28
C TYR A 244 7.14 -13.34 23.98
N ASP A 245 7.21 -14.04 22.86
CA ASP A 245 6.27 -15.14 22.55
C ASP A 245 6.32 -16.22 23.62
N TYR A 246 7.54 -16.63 24.05
CA TYR A 246 7.72 -17.60 25.13
C TYR A 246 7.13 -17.13 26.47
N LEU A 247 7.27 -15.85 26.79
CA LEU A 247 6.70 -15.28 28.01
C LEU A 247 5.19 -15.12 27.92
N MET A 248 4.70 -14.70 26.76
CA MET A 248 3.26 -14.51 26.53
C MET A 248 2.50 -15.82 26.67
N ASP A 249 3.03 -16.95 26.21
CA ASP A 249 2.42 -18.28 26.40
C ASP A 249 2.17 -18.62 27.88
N ARG A 250 2.96 -18.05 28.80
CA ARG A 250 2.86 -18.26 30.25
C ARG A 250 2.02 -17.20 30.96
N GLU A 251 1.98 -15.96 30.46
CA GLU A 251 1.42 -14.79 31.13
C GLU A 251 0.18 -14.21 30.40
N ALA A 252 -0.30 -14.87 29.33
CA ALA A 252 -1.30 -14.30 28.42
C ALA A 252 -2.59 -13.82 29.11
N GLY A 253 -3.06 -14.56 30.12
CA GLY A 253 -4.27 -14.23 30.89
C GLY A 253 -4.10 -12.95 31.70
N ASP A 254 -3.00 -12.85 32.44
CA ASP A 254 -2.69 -11.71 33.31
C ASP A 254 -2.42 -10.44 32.47
N PHE A 255 -1.71 -10.62 31.36
CA PHE A 255 -1.43 -9.51 30.43
C PHE A 255 -2.72 -8.96 29.81
N ARG A 256 -3.59 -9.81 29.28
CA ARG A 256 -4.86 -9.37 28.67
C ARG A 256 -5.68 -8.56 29.66
N THR A 257 -5.76 -9.02 30.92
CA THR A 257 -6.44 -8.31 32.00
C THR A 257 -5.80 -6.95 32.29
N ALA A 258 -4.47 -6.89 32.40
CA ALA A 258 -3.72 -5.65 32.63
C ALA A 258 -3.82 -4.66 31.46
N ALA A 259 -3.89 -5.15 30.22
CA ALA A 259 -4.08 -4.34 29.01
C ALA A 259 -5.54 -3.93 28.77
N GLY A 260 -6.48 -4.37 29.61
CA GLY A 260 -7.92 -4.13 29.42
C GLY A 260 -8.52 -4.85 28.22
N LEU A 261 -7.84 -5.88 27.71
CA LEU A 261 -8.32 -6.65 26.55
C LEU A 261 -9.33 -7.71 27.02
N PRO A 262 -10.54 -7.78 26.42
CA PRO A 262 -11.52 -8.77 26.80
C PRO A 262 -11.03 -10.19 26.40
N PRO A 263 -11.47 -11.24 27.12
CA PRO A 263 -11.09 -12.62 26.82
C PRO A 263 -11.70 -13.10 25.48
N ARG A 264 -12.81 -12.51 25.05
CA ARG A 264 -13.53 -12.81 23.81
C ARG A 264 -13.99 -11.54 23.11
N ALA A 265 -14.09 -11.60 21.80
CA ALA A 265 -14.66 -10.54 20.98
C ALA A 265 -16.19 -10.70 20.88
N ASP A 266 -16.86 -10.68 22.01
CA ASP A 266 -18.32 -10.83 22.12
C ASP A 266 -19.02 -9.53 22.57
N GLY A 267 -18.29 -8.42 22.53
CA GLY A 267 -18.82 -7.09 22.81
C GLY A 267 -19.96 -6.72 21.89
N SER A 268 -20.95 -6.01 22.40
CA SER A 268 -22.14 -5.59 21.64
C SER A 268 -22.44 -4.11 21.87
N LEU A 269 -22.77 -3.43 20.80
CA LEU A 269 -23.26 -2.05 20.77
C LEU A 269 -24.80 -1.98 20.56
N ALA A 270 -25.49 -3.12 20.50
CA ALA A 270 -26.94 -3.19 20.24
C ALA A 270 -27.80 -2.50 21.32
N GLY A 271 -27.25 -2.35 22.53
CA GLY A 271 -27.92 -1.66 23.65
C GLY A 271 -27.77 -0.13 23.67
N VAL A 272 -27.06 0.45 22.72
CA VAL A 272 -26.85 1.90 22.65
C VAL A 272 -28.15 2.59 22.23
N ARG A 273 -28.77 3.33 23.16
CA ARG A 273 -30.02 4.06 22.94
C ARG A 273 -29.83 5.58 22.88
N ARG A 274 -28.68 6.10 23.28
CA ARG A 274 -28.36 7.53 23.26
C ARG A 274 -26.93 7.74 22.80
N VAL A 275 -26.72 8.70 21.91
CA VAL A 275 -25.42 9.00 21.31
C VAL A 275 -25.18 10.50 21.36
N SER A 276 -24.04 10.94 21.92
CA SER A 276 -23.63 12.33 21.83
C SER A 276 -22.83 12.60 20.55
N PHE A 277 -22.95 13.79 20.01
CA PHE A 277 -22.17 14.24 18.87
C PHE A 277 -22.00 15.76 18.92
N ALA A 278 -20.93 16.30 18.33
CA ALA A 278 -20.72 17.74 18.28
C ALA A 278 -21.35 18.35 17.03
N GLY A 279 -22.11 19.44 17.23
CA GLY A 279 -22.77 20.18 16.18
C GLY A 279 -24.31 20.14 16.27
N ALA A 280 -24.96 20.65 15.24
CA ALA A 280 -26.42 20.69 15.14
C ALA A 280 -26.98 19.49 14.34
N ALA A 281 -28.31 19.34 14.33
CA ALA A 281 -29.02 18.45 13.42
C ALA A 281 -28.59 18.77 11.96
N GLY A 282 -28.53 17.73 11.10
CA GLY A 282 -28.05 17.86 9.72
C GLY A 282 -26.52 18.00 9.55
N SER A 283 -25.75 18.10 10.65
CA SER A 283 -24.28 18.04 10.54
C SER A 283 -23.76 16.66 10.16
N TYR A 284 -22.56 16.59 9.56
CA TYR A 284 -21.92 15.31 9.22
C TYR A 284 -21.71 14.43 10.46
N SER A 285 -21.46 15.01 11.64
CA SER A 285 -21.39 14.25 12.90
C SER A 285 -22.74 13.62 13.29
N ALA A 286 -23.87 14.33 13.09
CA ALA A 286 -25.21 13.81 13.31
C ALA A 286 -25.53 12.68 12.32
N MET A 287 -25.18 12.87 11.03
CA MET A 287 -25.36 11.85 9.99
C MET A 287 -24.56 10.58 10.30
N ALA A 288 -23.30 10.73 10.70
CA ALA A 288 -22.46 9.61 11.13
C ALA A 288 -23.02 8.89 12.35
N ALA A 289 -23.49 9.64 13.36
CA ALA A 289 -24.14 9.08 14.54
C ALA A 289 -25.39 8.28 14.18
N LYS A 290 -26.24 8.82 13.29
CA LYS A 290 -27.45 8.12 12.81
C LYS A 290 -27.11 6.87 11.98
N LYS A 291 -26.06 6.92 11.17
CA LYS A 291 -25.61 5.77 10.39
C LYS A 291 -25.04 4.66 11.26
N LEU A 292 -24.28 5.00 12.30
CA LEU A 292 -23.71 4.04 13.24
C LEU A 292 -24.75 3.45 14.21
N PHE A 293 -25.72 4.27 14.62
CA PHE A 293 -26.75 3.93 15.62
C PHE A 293 -28.14 4.42 15.19
N PRO A 294 -28.78 3.73 14.21
CA PRO A 294 -30.03 4.18 13.61
C PRO A 294 -31.19 4.40 14.59
N GLU A 295 -31.23 3.60 15.67
CA GLU A 295 -32.30 3.60 16.67
C GLU A 295 -32.00 4.47 17.90
N ALA A 296 -30.83 5.13 17.94
CA ALA A 296 -30.44 5.91 19.10
C ALA A 296 -31.00 7.34 19.06
N GLU A 297 -31.34 7.86 20.23
CA GLU A 297 -31.59 9.28 20.46
C GLU A 297 -30.26 10.05 20.34
N LEU A 298 -30.22 11.08 19.49
CA LEU A 298 -29.05 11.90 19.27
C LEU A 298 -29.03 13.09 20.22
N LEU A 299 -27.99 13.18 21.08
CA LEU A 299 -27.76 14.28 22.01
C LEU A 299 -26.69 15.24 21.44
N PRO A 300 -27.07 16.41 20.92
CA PRO A 300 -26.13 17.39 20.42
C PRO A 300 -25.27 17.97 21.54
N ALA A 301 -24.00 18.24 21.26
CA ALA A 301 -23.05 18.94 22.09
C ALA A 301 -22.45 20.11 21.30
N GLN A 302 -22.04 21.17 21.98
CA GLN A 302 -21.44 22.34 21.31
C GLN A 302 -20.02 22.04 20.80
N THR A 303 -19.26 21.22 21.54
CA THR A 303 -17.87 20.91 21.21
C THR A 303 -17.60 19.40 21.26
N PHE A 304 -16.50 18.97 20.64
CA PHE A 304 -16.02 17.58 20.76
C PHE A 304 -15.70 17.20 22.21
N ALA A 305 -15.16 18.15 23.00
CA ALA A 305 -14.87 17.94 24.41
C ALA A 305 -16.16 17.69 25.20
N GLU A 306 -17.22 18.47 24.97
CA GLU A 306 -18.52 18.27 25.64
C GLU A 306 -19.13 16.91 25.24
N ALA A 307 -19.03 16.50 23.97
CA ALA A 307 -19.51 15.19 23.56
C ALA A 307 -18.77 14.05 24.28
N CYS A 308 -17.45 14.17 24.47
CA CYS A 308 -16.64 13.25 25.25
C CYS A 308 -17.01 13.28 26.74
N ASP A 309 -17.25 14.47 27.32
CA ASP A 309 -17.68 14.65 28.72
C ASP A 309 -19.04 13.99 29.00
N ASN A 310 -19.95 13.98 28.02
CA ASN A 310 -21.22 13.28 28.12
C ASN A 310 -21.03 11.77 28.31
N VAL A 311 -20.02 11.19 27.64
CA VAL A 311 -19.64 9.78 27.83
C VAL A 311 -18.95 9.57 29.17
N ALA A 312 -17.98 10.40 29.51
CA ALA A 312 -17.24 10.28 30.77
C ALA A 312 -18.15 10.35 31.99
N ARG A 313 -19.19 11.21 31.93
CA ARG A 313 -20.19 11.37 33.00
C ARG A 313 -21.36 10.38 32.93
N GLY A 314 -21.36 9.45 31.96
CA GLY A 314 -22.40 8.43 31.79
C GLY A 314 -23.75 8.97 31.27
N ARG A 315 -23.79 10.20 30.74
CA ARG A 315 -25.02 10.77 30.15
C ARG A 315 -25.41 10.05 28.86
N THR A 316 -24.39 9.65 28.09
CA THR A 316 -24.51 8.79 26.88
C THR A 316 -23.48 7.67 26.95
N PRO A 317 -23.80 6.46 26.49
CA PRO A 317 -22.83 5.36 26.43
C PRO A 317 -21.72 5.60 25.39
N VAL A 318 -22.00 6.34 24.32
CA VAL A 318 -21.05 6.65 23.26
C VAL A 318 -21.16 8.10 22.79
N ALA A 319 -20.06 8.60 22.20
CA ALA A 319 -20.04 9.82 21.40
C ALA A 319 -19.47 9.54 20.01
N VAL A 320 -19.93 10.29 18.99
CA VAL A 320 -19.43 10.20 17.63
C VAL A 320 -18.64 11.44 17.27
N LEU A 321 -17.39 11.25 16.83
CA LEU A 321 -16.39 12.29 16.58
C LEU A 321 -15.76 12.10 15.19
N PRO A 322 -15.45 13.20 14.46
CA PRO A 322 -14.66 13.12 13.23
C PRO A 322 -13.18 12.85 13.55
N LEU A 323 -12.60 11.77 13.03
CA LEU A 323 -11.20 11.42 13.28
C LEU A 323 -10.25 12.03 12.25
N ALA A 324 -10.57 11.87 10.97
CA ALA A 324 -9.75 12.34 9.87
C ALA A 324 -10.60 12.58 8.62
N ASN A 325 -10.18 13.52 7.79
CA ASN A 325 -10.79 13.82 6.51
C ASN A 325 -9.77 13.61 5.39
N THR A 326 -10.19 13.09 4.23
CA THR A 326 -9.30 12.78 3.11
C THR A 326 -8.61 14.00 2.50
N THR A 327 -9.22 15.19 2.62
CA THR A 327 -8.67 16.46 2.10
C THR A 327 -8.10 17.35 3.20
N GLY A 328 -8.69 17.30 4.39
CA GLY A 328 -8.30 18.13 5.55
C GLY A 328 -7.33 17.47 6.53
N GLY A 329 -7.04 16.19 6.35
CA GLY A 329 -6.14 15.44 7.24
C GLY A 329 -6.75 15.10 8.60
N PRO A 330 -5.90 14.83 9.63
CA PRO A 330 -6.33 14.45 10.97
C PRO A 330 -7.03 15.61 11.69
N VAL A 331 -8.00 15.27 12.55
CA VAL A 331 -8.67 16.24 13.44
C VAL A 331 -7.94 16.28 14.78
N ASP A 332 -6.94 17.12 14.90
CA ASP A 332 -6.00 17.17 16.04
C ASP A 332 -6.69 17.25 17.41
N THR A 333 -7.79 18.01 17.51
CA THR A 333 -8.56 18.12 18.73
C THR A 333 -9.12 16.77 19.18
N VAL A 334 -9.58 15.93 18.25
CA VAL A 334 -10.11 14.60 18.56
C VAL A 334 -8.99 13.65 18.97
N TYR A 335 -7.85 13.69 18.32
CA TYR A 335 -6.68 12.90 18.73
C TYR A 335 -6.21 13.26 20.14
N ARG A 336 -6.24 14.55 20.52
CA ARG A 336 -5.95 14.97 21.90
C ARG A 336 -6.96 14.42 22.90
N LEU A 337 -8.25 14.40 22.58
CA LEU A 337 -9.30 13.83 23.44
C LEU A 337 -9.15 12.31 23.61
N LEU A 338 -8.75 11.62 22.54
CA LEU A 338 -8.50 10.17 22.58
C LEU A 338 -7.29 9.78 23.44
N ARG A 339 -6.43 10.70 23.84
CA ARG A 339 -5.34 10.43 24.80
C ARG A 339 -5.84 10.11 26.21
N HIS A 340 -7.07 10.49 26.53
CA HIS A 340 -7.68 10.30 27.84
C HIS A 340 -8.76 9.21 27.75
N ASN A 341 -8.82 8.33 28.67
CA ASN A 341 -9.77 7.27 29.06
C ASN A 341 -11.02 7.01 28.16
N LEU A 342 -10.90 7.18 26.86
CA LEU A 342 -11.93 6.82 25.88
C LEU A 342 -11.37 5.80 24.89
N HIS A 343 -12.23 4.89 24.44
CA HIS A 343 -11.89 3.85 23.49
C HIS A 343 -12.76 3.97 22.24
N VAL A 344 -12.13 3.83 21.08
CA VAL A 344 -12.84 3.71 19.80
C VAL A 344 -13.47 2.33 19.73
N VAL A 345 -14.79 2.29 19.54
CA VAL A 345 -15.58 1.04 19.52
C VAL A 345 -16.18 0.74 18.16
N ARG A 346 -16.27 1.73 17.28
CA ARG A 346 -16.75 1.59 15.91
C ARG A 346 -16.29 2.76 15.04
N SER A 347 -16.20 2.56 13.71
CA SER A 347 -15.93 3.63 12.76
C SER A 347 -16.88 3.62 11.57
N VAL A 348 -16.97 4.73 10.87
CA VAL A 348 -17.68 4.84 9.59
C VAL A 348 -17.04 5.91 8.73
N ASP A 349 -16.88 5.61 7.46
CA ASP A 349 -16.47 6.59 6.47
C ASP A 349 -17.73 7.20 5.83
N LEU A 350 -17.82 8.52 5.85
CA LEU A 350 -18.93 9.29 5.32
C LEU A 350 -18.44 10.22 4.22
N ALA A 351 -19.01 10.11 3.02
CA ALA A 351 -18.73 11.04 1.95
C ALA A 351 -19.20 12.45 2.34
N VAL A 352 -18.33 13.44 2.15
CA VAL A 352 -18.64 14.84 2.38
C VAL A 352 -18.96 15.49 1.05
N ARG A 353 -20.23 15.87 0.88
CA ARG A 353 -20.72 16.59 -0.30
C ARG A 353 -21.40 17.85 0.16
N HIS A 354 -20.85 18.99 -0.24
CA HIS A 354 -21.45 20.27 0.07
C HIS A 354 -22.34 20.72 -1.08
N CYS A 355 -23.55 21.12 -0.76
CA CYS A 355 -24.45 21.84 -1.66
C CYS A 355 -24.44 23.34 -1.35
N LEU A 356 -24.83 24.15 -2.31
CA LEU A 356 -25.20 25.54 -2.10
C LEU A 356 -26.70 25.61 -1.87
N ALA A 357 -27.13 26.14 -0.73
CA ALA A 357 -28.53 26.25 -0.37
C ALA A 357 -28.89 27.67 0.11
N ALA A 358 -30.05 28.13 -0.29
CA ALA A 358 -30.59 29.44 0.08
C ALA A 358 -32.08 29.33 0.45
N ILE A 359 -32.69 30.44 0.85
CA ILE A 359 -34.13 30.49 1.12
C ILE A 359 -34.94 30.12 -0.12
N PRO A 360 -36.14 29.53 0.03
CA PRO A 360 -37.01 29.21 -1.10
C PRO A 360 -37.31 30.41 -1.99
N GLY A 361 -37.18 30.21 -3.30
CA GLY A 361 -37.38 31.23 -4.31
C GLY A 361 -36.16 32.13 -4.60
N ALA A 362 -35.05 31.97 -3.90
CA ALA A 362 -33.78 32.59 -4.23
C ALA A 362 -33.22 32.02 -5.54
N ARG A 363 -32.57 32.84 -6.37
CA ARG A 363 -31.93 32.39 -7.60
C ARG A 363 -30.42 32.39 -7.42
N LEU A 364 -29.75 31.55 -8.18
CA LEU A 364 -28.29 31.46 -8.14
C LEU A 364 -27.59 32.80 -8.45
N GLU A 365 -28.20 33.59 -9.32
CA GLU A 365 -27.70 34.91 -9.72
C GLU A 365 -27.83 35.97 -8.59
N ASP A 366 -28.72 35.76 -7.63
CA ASP A 366 -28.94 36.70 -6.51
C ASP A 366 -27.85 36.55 -5.44
N VAL A 367 -27.22 35.35 -5.36
CA VAL A 367 -26.22 35.03 -4.31
C VAL A 367 -25.00 35.93 -4.41
N ARG A 368 -24.66 36.61 -3.31
CA ARG A 368 -23.48 37.50 -3.16
C ARG A 368 -22.53 37.02 -2.07
N THR A 369 -23.07 36.39 -1.02
CA THR A 369 -22.29 35.90 0.13
C THR A 369 -22.63 34.48 0.43
N VAL A 370 -21.60 33.68 0.66
CA VAL A 370 -21.76 32.28 1.09
C VAL A 370 -21.14 32.07 2.46
N SER A 371 -21.83 31.30 3.31
CA SER A 371 -21.37 30.97 4.66
C SER A 371 -21.11 29.48 4.80
N SER A 372 -20.06 29.10 5.48
CA SER A 372 -19.74 27.74 5.88
C SER A 372 -18.66 27.72 6.95
N HIS A 373 -18.35 26.51 7.46
CA HIS A 373 -17.11 26.28 8.23
C HIS A 373 -15.88 26.64 7.36
N PRO A 374 -14.80 27.21 7.93
CA PRO A 374 -13.61 27.58 7.15
C PRO A 374 -13.06 26.45 6.25
N GLN A 375 -13.08 25.21 6.74
CA GLN A 375 -12.69 24.06 5.93
C GLN A 375 -13.67 23.78 4.77
N GLY A 376 -14.97 23.96 4.97
CA GLY A 376 -15.98 23.84 3.92
C GLY A 376 -15.82 24.92 2.83
N LEU A 377 -15.51 26.15 3.23
CA LEU A 377 -15.18 27.23 2.29
C LEU A 377 -13.92 26.90 1.48
N ALA A 378 -12.88 26.38 2.13
CA ALA A 378 -11.64 25.97 1.45
C ALA A 378 -11.86 24.80 0.47
N GLN A 379 -12.76 23.87 0.79
CA GLN A 379 -13.10 22.72 -0.06
C GLN A 379 -13.98 23.09 -1.27
N CYS A 380 -14.52 24.31 -1.31
CA CYS A 380 -15.36 24.86 -2.37
C CYS A 380 -14.75 26.13 -2.99
N ALA A 381 -13.45 26.33 -2.82
CA ALA A 381 -12.76 27.58 -3.19
C ALA A 381 -12.90 27.92 -4.68
N ARG A 382 -12.87 26.91 -5.56
CA ARG A 382 -13.04 27.11 -7.01
C ARG A 382 -14.42 27.68 -7.33
N ALA A 383 -15.49 27.08 -6.83
CA ALA A 383 -16.85 27.54 -7.07
C ALA A 383 -17.09 28.95 -6.50
N ILE A 384 -16.52 29.26 -5.34
CA ILE A 384 -16.57 30.59 -4.71
C ILE A 384 -15.87 31.63 -5.59
N HIS A 385 -14.67 31.31 -6.06
CA HIS A 385 -13.86 32.22 -6.87
C HIS A 385 -14.49 32.48 -8.25
N GLU A 386 -14.90 31.42 -8.96
CA GLU A 386 -15.50 31.52 -10.31
C GLU A 386 -16.77 32.36 -10.33
N ARG A 387 -17.50 32.39 -9.23
CA ARG A 387 -18.76 33.15 -9.10
C ARG A 387 -18.61 34.48 -8.38
N GLY A 388 -17.43 34.79 -7.86
CA GLY A 388 -17.14 36.06 -7.18
C GLY A 388 -17.91 36.22 -5.86
N TRP A 389 -18.27 35.15 -5.17
CA TRP A 389 -19.00 35.24 -3.91
C TRP A 389 -18.08 35.70 -2.76
N GLY A 390 -18.61 36.60 -1.90
CA GLY A 390 -18.02 36.88 -0.60
C GLY A 390 -18.17 35.69 0.37
N THR A 391 -17.30 35.59 1.34
CA THR A 391 -17.33 34.50 2.31
C THR A 391 -17.57 34.99 3.74
N GLU A 392 -18.41 34.27 4.51
CA GLU A 392 -18.66 34.52 5.92
C GLU A 392 -18.44 33.19 6.70
N PRO A 393 -17.42 33.10 7.57
CA PRO A 393 -17.16 31.87 8.32
C PRO A 393 -18.22 31.60 9.39
N ALA A 394 -18.57 30.32 9.54
CA ALA A 394 -19.46 29.82 10.60
C ALA A 394 -18.75 28.71 11.41
N GLU A 395 -19.20 28.45 12.61
CA GLU A 395 -18.63 27.41 13.49
C GLU A 395 -18.72 26.00 12.89
N ASN A 396 -19.80 25.72 12.14
CA ASN A 396 -19.95 24.50 11.35
C ASN A 396 -20.92 24.72 10.17
N THR A 397 -20.95 23.76 9.24
CA THR A 397 -21.77 23.85 8.02
C THR A 397 -23.28 23.85 8.30
N ALA A 398 -23.75 23.18 9.35
CA ALA A 398 -25.16 23.17 9.72
C ALA A 398 -25.59 24.51 10.35
N PHE A 399 -24.73 25.17 11.12
CA PHE A 399 -25.00 26.52 11.61
C PHE A 399 -25.04 27.56 10.50
N ALA A 400 -24.25 27.40 9.45
CA ALA A 400 -24.35 28.22 8.25
C ALA A 400 -25.74 28.08 7.59
N ALA A 401 -26.25 26.86 7.47
CA ALA A 401 -27.62 26.64 6.96
C ALA A 401 -28.69 27.29 7.84
N ALA A 402 -28.59 27.14 9.17
CA ALA A 402 -29.50 27.78 10.11
C ALA A 402 -29.40 29.33 10.05
N ALA A 403 -28.22 29.88 9.81
CA ALA A 403 -28.02 31.32 9.65
C ALA A 403 -28.66 31.83 8.36
N ALA A 404 -28.53 31.10 7.26
CA ALA A 404 -29.16 31.45 5.98
C ALA A 404 -30.69 31.48 6.11
N ALA A 405 -31.28 30.45 6.76
CA ALA A 405 -32.72 30.41 7.01
C ALA A 405 -33.22 31.59 7.87
N ARG A 406 -32.48 31.93 8.95
CA ARG A 406 -32.85 33.05 9.83
C ARG A 406 -32.70 34.43 9.18
N ARG A 407 -31.67 34.62 8.33
CA ARG A 407 -31.44 35.86 7.63
C ARG A 407 -32.53 36.23 6.61
N ALA A 408 -33.11 35.20 6.04
CA ALA A 408 -34.16 35.32 5.02
C ALA A 408 -33.78 36.27 3.86
N ASP A 409 -32.51 36.32 3.50
CA ASP A 409 -31.93 37.16 2.45
C ASP A 409 -31.56 36.31 1.24
N PRO A 410 -32.16 36.57 0.03
CA PRO A 410 -31.85 35.82 -1.19
C PRO A 410 -30.38 36.00 -1.64
N ALA A 411 -29.70 37.07 -1.20
CA ALA A 411 -28.27 37.28 -1.52
C ALA A 411 -27.32 36.48 -0.61
N PHE A 412 -27.84 35.80 0.42
CA PHE A 412 -27.05 35.02 1.37
C PHE A 412 -27.36 33.53 1.29
N ALA A 413 -26.36 32.71 0.98
CA ALA A 413 -26.51 31.27 0.86
C ALA A 413 -25.57 30.52 1.83
N ALA A 414 -25.89 29.26 2.11
CA ALA A 414 -25.06 28.37 2.89
C ALA A 414 -24.40 27.30 2.01
N ILE A 415 -23.13 27.05 2.24
CA ILE A 415 -22.44 25.85 1.76
C ILE A 415 -22.52 24.83 2.91
N CYS A 416 -23.37 23.80 2.73
CA CYS A 416 -23.72 22.85 3.80
C CYS A 416 -24.00 21.44 3.23
N SER A 417 -24.35 20.49 4.10
CA SER A 417 -24.86 19.19 3.67
C SER A 417 -26.29 19.33 3.11
N PRO A 418 -26.72 18.47 2.18
CA PRO A 418 -28.12 18.44 1.71
C PRO A 418 -29.13 18.21 2.85
N GLU A 419 -28.72 17.47 3.89
CA GLU A 419 -29.51 17.25 5.11
C GLU A 419 -29.70 18.55 5.88
N ALA A 420 -28.62 19.29 6.12
CA ALA A 420 -28.71 20.59 6.83
C ALA A 420 -29.57 21.60 6.07
N ALA A 421 -29.50 21.59 4.74
CA ALA A 421 -30.37 22.43 3.89
C ALA A 421 -31.85 22.07 4.11
N ARG A 422 -32.20 20.79 4.02
CA ARG A 422 -33.59 20.30 4.23
C ARG A 422 -34.11 20.57 5.63
N ASP A 423 -33.32 20.30 6.65
CA ASP A 423 -33.69 20.48 8.06
C ASP A 423 -33.98 21.97 8.39
N ASN A 424 -33.39 22.90 7.64
CA ASN A 424 -33.59 24.34 7.79
C ASN A 424 -34.56 24.95 6.76
N GLY A 425 -35.24 24.12 5.95
CA GLY A 425 -36.21 24.60 4.95
C GLY A 425 -35.59 25.41 3.81
N LEU A 426 -34.30 25.19 3.51
CA LEU A 426 -33.60 25.82 2.40
C LEU A 426 -33.79 25.04 1.11
N GLU A 427 -33.75 25.74 -0.02
CA GLU A 427 -33.73 25.18 -1.37
C GLU A 427 -32.29 25.01 -1.84
N ILE A 428 -31.98 23.84 -2.43
CA ILE A 428 -30.65 23.55 -2.97
C ILE A 428 -30.56 24.20 -4.36
N LEU A 429 -29.67 25.17 -4.51
CA LEU A 429 -29.38 25.85 -5.77
C LEU A 429 -28.33 25.11 -6.62
N LEU A 430 -27.37 24.42 -5.97
CA LEU A 430 -26.35 23.59 -6.61
C LEU A 430 -26.09 22.34 -5.76
N ASP A 431 -26.17 21.15 -6.36
CA ASP A 431 -26.07 19.86 -5.62
C ASP A 431 -24.67 19.54 -5.11
N ASN A 432 -23.63 19.91 -5.82
CA ASN A 432 -22.25 19.66 -5.42
C ASN A 432 -21.38 20.86 -5.81
N VAL A 433 -20.83 21.53 -4.80
CA VAL A 433 -19.94 22.69 -4.98
C VAL A 433 -18.50 22.38 -4.51
N CYS A 434 -18.21 21.12 -4.14
CA CYS A 434 -16.87 20.72 -3.74
C CYS A 434 -15.89 20.73 -4.91
N ASP A 435 -14.64 21.11 -4.65
CA ASP A 435 -13.55 21.14 -5.64
C ASP A 435 -13.08 19.75 -6.06
N THR A 436 -13.40 18.71 -5.26
CA THR A 436 -13.06 17.30 -5.51
C THR A 436 -14.24 16.39 -5.18
N ASP A 437 -14.41 15.33 -5.99
CA ASP A 437 -15.42 14.30 -5.75
C ASP A 437 -14.99 13.27 -4.69
N VAL A 438 -13.70 13.23 -4.36
CA VAL A 438 -13.11 12.30 -3.39
C VAL A 438 -12.91 13.02 -2.06
N ASN A 439 -14.00 13.35 -1.38
CA ASN A 439 -13.99 13.94 -0.04
C ASN A 439 -14.77 13.05 0.92
N ALA A 440 -14.09 12.48 1.90
CA ALA A 440 -14.71 11.64 2.92
C ALA A 440 -14.12 11.95 4.30
N THR A 441 -14.95 11.85 5.33
CA THR A 441 -14.53 11.96 6.72
C THR A 441 -14.75 10.62 7.41
N ARG A 442 -13.72 10.13 8.08
CA ARG A 442 -13.82 9.01 9.00
C ARG A 442 -14.33 9.51 10.34
N PHE A 443 -15.46 8.98 10.77
CA PHE A 443 -16.02 9.18 12.09
C PHE A 443 -15.79 7.95 12.96
N VAL A 444 -15.56 8.17 14.23
CA VAL A 444 -15.40 7.12 15.23
C VAL A 444 -16.42 7.29 16.35
N ALA A 445 -17.00 6.17 16.76
CA ALA A 445 -17.77 6.10 18.01
C ALA A 445 -16.81 5.78 19.15
N VAL A 446 -16.86 6.57 20.21
CA VAL A 446 -16.02 6.41 21.40
C VAL A 446 -16.85 6.09 22.62
N ALA A 447 -16.36 5.20 23.48
CA ALA A 447 -16.97 4.78 24.73
C ALA A 447 -15.94 4.86 25.86
N ARG A 448 -16.42 4.78 27.13
CA ARG A 448 -15.55 4.73 28.29
C ARG A 448 -14.79 3.41 28.39
N ASP A 449 -15.46 2.32 28.09
CA ASP A 449 -14.90 0.97 28.20
C ASP A 449 -14.47 0.45 26.81
N LEU A 450 -13.43 -0.37 26.76
CA LEU A 450 -13.03 -1.04 25.53
C LEU A 450 -14.03 -2.16 25.19
N ILE A 451 -14.76 -1.97 24.09
CA ILE A 451 -15.73 -2.93 23.58
C ILE A 451 -15.18 -3.49 22.26
N VAL A 452 -14.86 -4.77 22.22
CA VAL A 452 -14.40 -5.46 21.01
C VAL A 452 -15.53 -6.30 20.45
N THR A 453 -16.04 -5.90 19.31
CA THR A 453 -17.12 -6.62 18.62
C THR A 453 -16.54 -7.73 17.70
N PRO A 454 -17.32 -8.78 17.34
CA PRO A 454 -16.82 -9.86 16.47
C PRO A 454 -16.37 -9.41 15.09
N ASP A 455 -16.91 -8.30 14.58
CA ASP A 455 -16.60 -7.69 13.30
C ASP A 455 -15.43 -6.68 13.35
N ALA A 456 -14.79 -6.54 14.50
CA ALA A 456 -13.64 -5.65 14.64
C ALA A 456 -12.49 -6.12 13.73
N SER A 457 -11.91 -5.17 13.01
CA SER A 457 -10.90 -5.41 11.98
C SER A 457 -9.71 -4.44 12.03
N ARG A 458 -9.74 -3.50 12.99
CA ARG A 458 -8.68 -2.51 13.21
C ARG A 458 -8.35 -2.40 14.68
N LEU A 459 -7.05 -2.47 14.99
CA LEU A 459 -6.50 -2.21 16.30
C LEU A 459 -5.88 -0.81 16.30
N GLY A 460 -6.44 0.09 17.10
CA GLY A 460 -5.93 1.43 17.34
C GLY A 460 -5.01 1.48 18.54
N LEU A 461 -3.80 2.00 18.36
CA LEU A 461 -2.76 2.12 19.37
C LEU A 461 -2.33 3.57 19.55
N LEU A 462 -2.05 3.96 20.77
CA LEU A 462 -1.35 5.18 21.15
C LEU A 462 0.00 4.80 21.72
N LEU A 463 1.07 5.29 21.08
CA LEU A 463 2.46 5.00 21.44
C LEU A 463 3.21 6.28 21.79
N GLN A 464 4.08 6.22 22.80
CA GLN A 464 5.14 7.20 23.00
C GLN A 464 6.48 6.49 22.83
N LEU A 465 7.34 7.05 21.98
CA LEU A 465 8.61 6.43 21.63
C LEU A 465 9.75 7.02 22.47
N PRO A 466 10.79 6.24 22.76
CA PRO A 466 12.01 6.78 23.35
C PRO A 466 12.72 7.71 22.34
N ASP A 467 13.32 8.79 22.84
CA ASP A 467 14.08 9.73 22.00
C ASP A 467 15.44 9.10 21.62
N ARG A 468 15.42 8.31 20.54
CA ARG A 468 16.60 7.72 19.92
C ARG A 468 16.40 7.44 18.44
N ALA A 469 17.49 7.48 17.68
CA ALA A 469 17.46 7.13 16.26
C ALA A 469 16.91 5.70 16.07
N GLY A 470 15.98 5.55 15.11
CA GLY A 470 15.38 4.27 14.74
C GLY A 470 14.25 3.78 15.67
N ALA A 471 13.81 4.57 16.68
CA ALA A 471 12.75 4.14 17.59
C ALA A 471 11.44 3.81 16.85
N LEU A 472 11.00 4.69 15.96
CA LEU A 472 9.80 4.44 15.14
C LEU A 472 10.02 3.27 14.17
N ALA A 473 11.17 3.20 13.53
CA ALA A 473 11.49 2.09 12.61
C ALA A 473 11.39 0.73 13.32
N SER A 474 11.90 0.62 14.56
CA SER A 474 11.83 -0.63 15.34
C SER A 474 10.39 -1.08 15.63
N VAL A 475 9.45 -0.13 15.81
CA VAL A 475 8.02 -0.43 16.00
C VAL A 475 7.40 -0.89 14.67
N LEU A 476 7.74 -0.21 13.57
CA LEU A 476 7.23 -0.59 12.24
C LEU A 476 7.75 -1.96 11.81
N ASP A 477 9.03 -2.25 12.06
CA ASP A 477 9.62 -3.56 11.80
C ASP A 477 8.91 -4.69 12.54
N LEU A 478 8.50 -4.46 13.81
CA LEU A 478 7.73 -5.45 14.58
C LEU A 478 6.41 -5.79 13.90
N PHE A 479 5.70 -4.81 13.35
CA PHE A 479 4.46 -5.07 12.61
C PHE A 479 4.74 -5.82 11.30
N VAL A 480 5.84 -5.50 10.61
CA VAL A 480 6.26 -6.23 9.39
C VAL A 480 6.57 -7.69 9.70
N ASP A 481 7.34 -7.97 10.77
CA ASP A 481 7.73 -9.33 11.14
C ASP A 481 6.52 -10.21 11.52
N ARG A 482 5.44 -9.58 12.02
CA ARG A 482 4.17 -10.24 12.34
C ARG A 482 3.13 -10.17 11.23
N ALA A 483 3.54 -9.75 10.01
CA ALA A 483 2.65 -9.58 8.85
C ALA A 483 1.42 -8.69 9.12
N LEU A 484 1.54 -7.72 10.03
CA LEU A 484 0.49 -6.78 10.40
C LEU A 484 0.61 -5.51 9.56
N ASN A 485 -0.43 -5.19 8.79
CA ASN A 485 -0.46 -4.02 7.92
C ASN A 485 -1.00 -2.79 8.65
N LEU A 486 -0.29 -1.66 8.54
CA LEU A 486 -0.75 -0.37 9.05
C LEU A 486 -1.69 0.31 8.06
N SER A 487 -2.84 0.78 8.55
CA SER A 487 -3.78 1.57 7.75
C SER A 487 -3.69 3.07 8.02
N SER A 488 -3.12 3.47 9.16
CA SER A 488 -2.95 4.89 9.51
C SER A 488 -1.79 5.07 10.49
N ILE A 489 -1.09 6.18 10.37
CA ILE A 489 -0.15 6.70 11.37
C ILE A 489 -0.28 8.21 11.45
N CYS A 490 -0.46 8.73 12.67
CA CYS A 490 -0.58 10.16 12.93
C CYS A 490 0.27 10.53 14.14
N SER A 491 1.16 11.49 13.98
CA SER A 491 1.96 12.04 15.09
C SER A 491 1.27 13.26 15.71
N GLN A 492 1.23 13.31 17.04
CA GLN A 492 0.69 14.44 17.80
C GLN A 492 1.69 14.90 18.83
N PRO A 493 1.95 16.22 18.98
CA PRO A 493 2.83 16.72 20.02
C PRO A 493 2.28 16.39 21.42
N VAL A 494 3.19 16.12 22.35
CA VAL A 494 2.85 15.92 23.77
C VAL A 494 2.91 17.27 24.48
N PRO A 495 1.76 17.88 24.88
CA PRO A 495 1.75 19.24 25.42
C PRO A 495 2.64 19.43 26.65
N GLU A 496 2.74 18.40 27.49
CA GLU A 496 3.51 18.42 28.75
C GLU A 496 5.02 18.22 28.55
N ARG A 497 5.44 17.83 27.31
CA ARG A 497 6.83 17.51 26.96
C ARG A 497 7.19 18.10 25.62
N PRO A 498 7.78 19.32 25.58
CA PRO A 498 8.20 19.96 24.35
C PRO A 498 9.09 19.04 23.50
N TRP A 499 8.79 18.97 22.21
CA TRP A 499 9.51 18.17 21.19
C TRP A 499 9.31 16.65 21.28
N GLU A 500 8.53 16.14 22.24
CA GLU A 500 8.09 14.76 22.24
C GLU A 500 6.76 14.58 21.48
N TYR A 501 6.62 13.43 20.82
CA TYR A 501 5.44 13.08 20.02
C TYR A 501 4.83 11.78 20.51
N ALA A 502 3.51 11.75 20.53
CA ALA A 502 2.73 10.53 20.62
C ALA A 502 2.28 10.11 19.22
N PHE A 503 2.31 8.82 18.94
CA PHE A 503 1.91 8.26 17.66
C PHE A 503 0.61 7.50 17.83
N PHE A 504 -0.39 7.85 17.02
CA PHE A 504 -1.60 7.08 16.87
C PHE A 504 -1.43 6.20 15.63
N ILE A 505 -1.59 4.91 15.81
CA ILE A 505 -1.39 3.90 14.77
C ILE A 505 -2.63 3.02 14.70
N ASP A 506 -3.18 2.85 13.49
CA ASP A 506 -4.20 1.84 13.21
C ASP A 506 -3.56 0.68 12.45
N VAL A 507 -3.72 -0.50 13.02
CA VAL A 507 -3.24 -1.77 12.45
C VAL A 507 -4.44 -2.58 11.98
N ASN A 508 -4.40 -3.09 10.77
CA ASN A 508 -5.41 -4.01 10.26
C ASN A 508 -5.22 -5.38 10.94
N ALA A 509 -6.12 -5.72 11.83
CA ALA A 509 -6.10 -6.97 12.56
C ALA A 509 -7.53 -7.41 12.90
N PRO A 510 -7.89 -8.67 12.63
CA PRO A 510 -9.15 -9.25 13.13
C PRO A 510 -9.28 -9.12 14.64
N ALA A 511 -10.50 -9.21 15.14
CA ALA A 511 -10.77 -9.09 16.57
C ALA A 511 -9.92 -10.09 17.38
N LEU A 512 -9.12 -9.56 18.31
CA LEU A 512 -8.24 -10.33 19.21
C LEU A 512 -7.24 -11.24 18.48
N ASP A 513 -6.77 -10.81 17.31
CA ASP A 513 -5.74 -11.51 16.53
C ASP A 513 -4.51 -11.82 17.40
N PRO A 514 -4.00 -13.08 17.39
CA PRO A 514 -2.88 -13.49 18.25
C PRO A 514 -1.59 -12.72 17.99
N ASP A 515 -1.24 -12.43 16.72
CA ASP A 515 -0.03 -11.69 16.35
C ASP A 515 -0.14 -10.22 16.76
N ALA A 516 -1.33 -9.63 16.62
CA ALA A 516 -1.59 -8.28 17.10
C ALA A 516 -1.50 -8.19 18.63
N ILE A 517 -2.01 -9.18 19.37
CA ILE A 517 -1.87 -9.27 20.84
C ILE A 517 -0.40 -9.43 21.22
N ALA A 518 0.37 -10.27 20.53
CA ALA A 518 1.79 -10.45 20.75
C ALA A 518 2.60 -9.16 20.51
N ALA A 519 2.25 -8.41 19.46
CA ALA A 519 2.84 -7.09 19.22
C ALA A 519 2.54 -6.12 20.37
N VAL A 520 1.27 -6.04 20.81
CA VAL A 520 0.87 -5.19 21.95
C VAL A 520 1.60 -5.62 23.23
N TYR A 521 1.75 -6.92 23.47
CA TYR A 521 2.47 -7.47 24.61
C TYR A 521 3.94 -7.00 24.65
N GLN A 522 4.63 -7.10 23.52
CA GLN A 522 6.01 -6.66 23.38
C GLN A 522 6.14 -5.14 23.54
N LEU A 523 5.34 -4.36 22.79
CA LEU A 523 5.39 -2.90 22.83
C LEU A 523 5.08 -2.33 24.21
N ALA A 524 4.16 -2.94 24.94
CA ALA A 524 3.83 -2.53 26.32
C ALA A 524 5.03 -2.67 27.28
N ARG A 525 6.02 -3.51 26.95
CA ARG A 525 7.22 -3.73 27.76
C ARG A 525 8.45 -2.98 27.27
N GLU A 526 8.45 -2.56 26.02
CA GLU A 526 9.60 -1.87 25.43
C GLU A 526 9.42 -0.34 25.33
N LEU A 527 8.17 0.14 25.31
CA LEU A 527 7.87 1.56 25.13
C LEU A 527 7.57 2.27 26.45
N PRO A 528 7.89 3.57 26.57
CA PRO A 528 7.52 4.39 27.73
C PRO A 528 6.00 4.45 27.95
N LEU A 529 5.23 4.44 26.87
CA LEU A 529 3.78 4.41 26.88
C LEU A 529 3.27 3.58 25.70
N LEU A 530 2.37 2.65 26.01
CA LEU A 530 1.47 2.03 25.04
C LEU A 530 0.07 2.01 25.63
N ARG A 531 -0.91 2.36 24.79
CA ARG A 531 -2.32 2.22 25.13
C ARG A 531 -3.10 1.70 23.94
N VAL A 532 -3.94 0.71 24.16
CA VAL A 532 -4.96 0.29 23.19
C VAL A 532 -6.11 1.30 23.24
N ILE A 533 -6.25 2.10 22.19
CA ILE A 533 -7.30 3.11 22.09
C ILE A 533 -8.60 2.55 21.50
N GLY A 534 -8.55 1.36 20.92
CA GLY A 534 -9.72 0.67 20.40
C GLY A 534 -9.36 -0.59 19.65
N TRP A 535 -10.34 -1.50 19.53
CA TRP A 535 -10.31 -2.58 18.57
C TRP A 535 -11.69 -2.64 17.94
N TYR A 536 -11.82 -2.16 16.70
CA TYR A 536 -13.10 -1.76 16.14
C TYR A 536 -13.29 -2.15 14.67
N GLY A 537 -14.56 -2.27 14.26
CA GLY A 537 -14.99 -2.44 12.88
C GLY A 537 -15.46 -1.13 12.25
N GLY A 538 -15.70 -1.16 10.94
CA GLY A 538 -16.19 -0.03 10.16
C GLY A 538 -17.31 -0.42 9.22
#